data_bfd282820ab7b7d5d7dac5b3f2174a50
#
_entry.id   bfd282820ab7b7d5d7dac5b3f2174a50
#
_cell.length_a   1.000
_cell.length_b   1.000
_cell.length_c   1.000
_cell.angle_alpha   90.00
_cell.angle_beta   90.00
_cell.angle_gamma   90.00
#
_symmetry.space_group_name_H-M   'P 1'
#
loop_
_entity.id
_entity.type
_entity.pdbx_description
1 polymer ?
#
loop_
_entity_poly.entity_id
_entity_poly.type
_entity_poly.pdbx_seq_one_letter_code
_entity_poly.pdbx_strand_id
1 'polypeptide(L)'
;HNANDNAETMLFNLTRGGGLKGLCGIPPKRGNIVRPLLGTTRQEIEAYNAANAIEYVSDKTNASDDYTRNVLRHHVTPVLEGINPAFFEACTRTAQLLREDEACLDDMARKAYDKHYRSGVFPASKLLELPKPVAMRVLRMICGRAMSFTHAQAVYSIASSSEYRSADVSGMRVECDGGVLYFGREYSVPEPVELKLGTRQLIPGSEFAVKSEIIAHCGKKNESFNILYFNYDSICGSISLTSRKPGDKIRLCGRGCTKSLKDLFSEAKLSRMERETTPVLRDERGVIAVYGFGVAERCIVRPGDKVIRVTINKTKLTGDN
;
A
#
# COMPACT_ATOMS: atom_id res chain seq x y z
N HIS A 1 -2.42 -26.41 -28.65
CA HIS A 1 -3.68 -25.75 -28.30
C HIS A 1 -4.42 -25.36 -29.56
N ASN A 2 -5.74 -25.56 -29.57
CA ASN A 2 -6.67 -25.30 -30.66
C ASN A 2 -7.85 -24.42 -30.18
N ALA A 3 -8.86 -24.20 -31.03
CA ALA A 3 -10.03 -23.36 -30.69
C ALA A 3 -10.87 -23.97 -29.56
N ASN A 4 -10.99 -25.31 -29.49
CA ASN A 4 -11.69 -25.98 -28.41
C ASN A 4 -10.98 -25.77 -27.05
N ASP A 5 -9.66 -25.92 -27.00
CA ASP A 5 -8.87 -25.63 -25.78
C ASP A 5 -9.03 -24.17 -25.32
N ASN A 6 -9.14 -23.24 -26.28
CA ASN A 6 -9.35 -21.81 -25.99
C ASN A 6 -10.73 -21.59 -25.34
N ALA A 7 -11.79 -22.14 -25.91
CA ALA A 7 -13.14 -22.06 -25.37
C ALA A 7 -13.25 -22.71 -23.97
N GLU A 8 -12.67 -23.92 -23.80
CA GLU A 8 -12.59 -24.58 -22.50
C GLU A 8 -11.89 -23.68 -21.45
N THR A 9 -10.81 -23.00 -21.84
CA THR A 9 -10.07 -22.08 -20.96
C THR A 9 -10.90 -20.84 -20.60
N MET A 10 -11.65 -20.30 -21.55
CA MET A 10 -12.57 -19.17 -21.29
C MET A 10 -13.67 -19.57 -20.30
N LEU A 11 -14.32 -20.72 -20.53
CA LEU A 11 -15.35 -21.26 -19.64
C LEU A 11 -14.78 -21.53 -18.24
N PHE A 12 -13.63 -22.18 -18.15
CA PHE A 12 -12.97 -22.46 -16.88
C PHE A 12 -12.64 -21.18 -16.08
N ASN A 13 -12.15 -20.16 -16.76
CA ASN A 13 -11.87 -18.88 -16.12
C ASN A 13 -13.17 -18.16 -15.70
N LEU A 14 -14.22 -18.25 -16.49
CA LEU A 14 -15.55 -17.71 -16.15
C LEU A 14 -16.11 -18.32 -14.87
N THR A 15 -16.05 -19.66 -14.72
CA THR A 15 -16.53 -20.35 -13.49
C THR A 15 -15.75 -19.96 -12.24
N ARG A 16 -14.51 -19.44 -12.40
CA ARG A 16 -13.66 -18.94 -11.31
C ARG A 16 -13.76 -17.44 -11.07
N GLY A 17 -14.67 -16.75 -11.75
CA GLY A 17 -14.80 -15.30 -11.66
C GLY A 17 -13.63 -14.56 -12.33
N GLY A 18 -13.02 -15.14 -13.33
CA GLY A 18 -11.96 -14.52 -14.13
C GLY A 18 -12.50 -13.24 -14.77
N GLY A 19 -11.81 -12.10 -14.53
CA GLY A 19 -12.12 -10.84 -15.21
C GLY A 19 -11.70 -10.86 -16.68
N LEU A 20 -11.70 -9.68 -17.33
CA LEU A 20 -11.41 -9.51 -18.75
C LEU A 20 -10.20 -10.34 -19.22
N LYS A 21 -9.08 -10.26 -18.49
CA LYS A 21 -7.86 -11.02 -18.80
C LYS A 21 -8.05 -12.54 -18.81
N GLY A 22 -8.88 -13.07 -17.91
CA GLY A 22 -9.21 -14.50 -17.89
C GLY A 22 -10.06 -14.92 -19.08
N LEU A 23 -10.98 -14.07 -19.51
CA LEU A 23 -11.86 -14.29 -20.65
C LEU A 23 -11.17 -14.11 -22.01
N CYS A 24 -9.98 -13.51 -22.07
CA CYS A 24 -9.15 -13.48 -23.27
C CYS A 24 -8.69 -14.88 -23.73
N GLY A 25 -8.92 -15.93 -22.92
CA GLY A 25 -8.53 -17.30 -23.22
C GLY A 25 -7.02 -17.52 -23.26
N ILE A 26 -6.59 -18.44 -24.12
CA ILE A 26 -5.19 -18.80 -24.30
C ILE A 26 -4.50 -17.74 -25.17
N PRO A 27 -3.38 -17.12 -24.75
CA PRO A 27 -2.69 -16.15 -25.61
C PRO A 27 -2.01 -16.85 -26.79
N PRO A 28 -2.11 -16.28 -28.03
CA PRO A 28 -1.48 -16.87 -29.22
C PRO A 28 0.06 -16.91 -29.13
N LYS A 29 0.65 -15.99 -28.36
CA LYS A 29 2.08 -15.96 -28.08
C LYS A 29 2.33 -15.70 -26.59
N ARG A 30 3.28 -16.45 -26.01
CA ARG A 30 3.74 -16.22 -24.61
C ARG A 30 5.24 -16.49 -24.53
N GLY A 31 6.04 -15.44 -24.46
CA GLY A 31 7.50 -15.56 -24.55
C GLY A 31 7.90 -16.18 -25.88
N ASN A 32 8.58 -17.30 -25.84
CA ASN A 32 9.03 -18.05 -27.03
C ASN A 32 8.01 -19.09 -27.53
N ILE A 33 6.88 -19.25 -26.86
CA ILE A 33 5.84 -20.20 -27.24
C ILE A 33 4.84 -19.52 -28.17
N VAL A 34 4.63 -20.07 -29.38
CA VAL A 34 3.60 -19.66 -30.36
C VAL A 34 2.58 -20.77 -30.51
N ARG A 35 1.32 -20.42 -30.74
CA ARG A 35 0.19 -21.37 -30.89
C ARG A 35 -0.54 -21.11 -32.20
N PRO A 36 -0.02 -21.62 -33.33
CA PRO A 36 -0.55 -21.31 -34.66
C PRO A 36 -1.95 -21.89 -34.90
N LEU A 37 -2.31 -22.98 -34.24
CA LEU A 37 -3.61 -23.66 -34.41
C LEU A 37 -4.71 -23.15 -33.48
N LEU A 38 -4.49 -22.04 -32.76
CA LEU A 38 -5.42 -21.53 -31.76
C LEU A 38 -6.78 -21.08 -32.37
N GLY A 39 -6.81 -20.77 -33.63
CA GLY A 39 -8.03 -20.43 -34.36
C GLY A 39 -8.67 -21.59 -35.12
N THR A 40 -8.06 -22.79 -35.09
CA THR A 40 -8.52 -23.97 -35.82
C THR A 40 -9.24 -24.92 -34.84
N THR A 41 -10.40 -25.41 -35.21
CA THR A 41 -11.16 -26.37 -34.42
C THR A 41 -10.52 -27.74 -34.42
N ARG A 42 -10.84 -28.57 -33.43
CA ARG A 42 -10.39 -29.94 -33.37
C ARG A 42 -10.91 -30.77 -34.58
N GLN A 43 -12.14 -30.54 -34.99
CA GLN A 43 -12.74 -31.21 -36.15
C GLN A 43 -11.97 -30.89 -37.45
N GLU A 44 -11.61 -29.64 -37.68
CA GLU A 44 -10.79 -29.25 -38.83
C GLU A 44 -9.40 -29.90 -38.82
N ILE A 45 -8.77 -30.01 -37.64
CA ILE A 45 -7.46 -30.66 -37.49
C ILE A 45 -7.59 -32.16 -37.79
N GLU A 46 -8.60 -32.84 -37.25
CA GLU A 46 -8.84 -34.28 -37.48
C GLU A 46 -9.18 -34.56 -38.96
N ALA A 47 -9.99 -33.71 -39.59
CA ALA A 47 -10.29 -33.81 -41.03
C ALA A 47 -9.03 -33.61 -41.89
N TYR A 48 -8.17 -32.65 -41.56
CA TYR A 48 -6.91 -32.44 -42.25
C TYR A 48 -5.97 -33.65 -42.12
N ASN A 49 -5.85 -34.20 -40.90
CA ASN A 49 -5.02 -35.37 -40.64
C ASN A 49 -5.52 -36.60 -41.46
N ALA A 50 -6.85 -36.83 -41.48
CA ALA A 50 -7.44 -37.91 -42.24
C ALA A 50 -7.19 -37.76 -43.76
N ALA A 51 -7.38 -36.52 -44.29
CA ALA A 51 -7.17 -36.26 -45.73
C ALA A 51 -5.70 -36.43 -46.16
N ASN A 52 -4.74 -36.22 -45.26
CA ASN A 52 -3.31 -36.34 -45.55
C ASN A 52 -2.67 -37.62 -44.98
N ALA A 53 -3.46 -38.58 -44.48
CA ALA A 53 -3.00 -39.82 -43.88
C ALA A 53 -1.95 -39.62 -42.78
N ILE A 54 -2.13 -38.57 -41.95
CA ILE A 54 -1.22 -38.26 -40.84
C ILE A 54 -1.68 -39.07 -39.61
N GLU A 55 -0.82 -39.97 -39.15
CA GLU A 55 -1.06 -40.69 -37.90
C GLU A 55 -0.81 -39.80 -36.68
N TYR A 56 -1.68 -39.92 -35.68
CA TYR A 56 -1.51 -39.22 -34.39
C TYR A 56 -1.90 -40.11 -33.22
N VAL A 57 -1.29 -39.83 -32.06
CA VAL A 57 -1.55 -40.55 -30.82
C VAL A 57 -2.59 -39.84 -30.01
N SER A 58 -3.61 -40.51 -29.55
CA SER A 58 -4.60 -40.00 -28.61
C SER A 58 -4.19 -40.33 -27.17
N ASP A 59 -4.06 -39.31 -26.32
CA ASP A 59 -3.73 -39.48 -24.89
C ASP A 59 -4.96 -40.06 -24.16
N LYS A 60 -4.78 -41.21 -23.49
CA LYS A 60 -5.85 -41.90 -22.74
C LYS A 60 -6.41 -41.10 -21.57
N THR A 61 -5.63 -40.15 -21.03
CA THR A 61 -6.07 -39.28 -19.91
C THR A 61 -7.18 -38.31 -20.32
N ASN A 62 -7.39 -38.08 -21.61
CA ASN A 62 -8.47 -37.24 -22.15
C ASN A 62 -9.87 -37.89 -21.97
N ALA A 63 -9.96 -39.15 -21.60
CA ALA A 63 -11.24 -39.88 -21.48
C ALA A 63 -11.83 -39.82 -20.05
N SER A 64 -11.07 -39.42 -19.03
CA SER A 64 -11.57 -39.38 -17.64
C SER A 64 -12.07 -37.96 -17.26
N ASP A 65 -13.12 -37.91 -16.44
CA ASP A 65 -13.69 -36.65 -15.89
C ASP A 65 -13.02 -36.22 -14.58
N ASP A 66 -11.87 -36.75 -14.23
CA ASP A 66 -11.12 -36.43 -13.02
C ASP A 66 -10.66 -34.97 -13.00
N TYR A 67 -10.60 -34.32 -14.16
CA TYR A 67 -10.18 -32.93 -14.32
C TYR A 67 -11.34 -32.05 -14.77
N THR A 68 -11.49 -30.92 -14.13
CA THR A 68 -12.55 -29.90 -14.46
C THR A 68 -12.60 -29.58 -15.97
N ARG A 69 -11.46 -29.58 -16.67
CA ARG A 69 -11.43 -29.34 -18.12
C ARG A 69 -12.11 -30.44 -18.90
N ASN A 70 -11.94 -31.68 -18.49
CA ASN A 70 -12.61 -32.81 -19.15
C ASN A 70 -14.11 -32.75 -18.91
N VAL A 71 -14.56 -32.37 -17.71
CA VAL A 71 -16.00 -32.12 -17.45
C VAL A 71 -16.56 -31.03 -18.39
N LEU A 72 -15.84 -29.92 -18.58
CA LEU A 72 -16.26 -28.88 -19.53
C LEU A 72 -16.33 -29.45 -20.96
N ARG A 73 -15.33 -30.21 -21.38
CA ARG A 73 -15.23 -30.82 -22.71
C ARG A 73 -16.34 -31.83 -22.99
N HIS A 74 -16.63 -32.70 -22.03
CA HIS A 74 -17.55 -33.81 -22.26
C HIS A 74 -19.02 -33.43 -22.00
N HIS A 75 -19.29 -32.54 -21.09
CA HIS A 75 -20.66 -32.25 -20.62
C HIS A 75 -21.14 -30.83 -20.91
N VAL A 76 -20.26 -29.84 -21.06
CA VAL A 76 -20.69 -28.46 -21.24
C VAL A 76 -20.54 -27.99 -22.69
N THR A 77 -19.39 -28.22 -23.30
CA THR A 77 -19.18 -27.75 -24.69
C THR A 77 -20.11 -28.38 -25.70
N PRO A 78 -20.48 -29.71 -25.63
CA PRO A 78 -21.43 -30.28 -26.58
C PRO A 78 -22.82 -29.63 -26.48
N VAL A 79 -23.27 -29.25 -25.28
CA VAL A 79 -24.54 -28.55 -25.10
C VAL A 79 -24.50 -27.15 -25.76
N LEU A 80 -23.37 -26.46 -25.61
CA LEU A 80 -23.19 -25.14 -26.21
C LEU A 80 -23.07 -25.18 -27.73
N GLU A 81 -22.41 -26.22 -28.29
CA GLU A 81 -22.42 -26.49 -29.73
C GLU A 81 -23.83 -26.87 -30.27
N GLY A 82 -24.63 -27.56 -29.47
CA GLY A 82 -26.03 -27.86 -29.83
C GLY A 82 -26.90 -26.61 -29.90
N ILE A 83 -26.56 -25.55 -29.10
CA ILE A 83 -27.23 -24.25 -29.15
C ILE A 83 -26.68 -23.40 -30.32
N ASN A 84 -25.39 -23.41 -30.52
CA ASN A 84 -24.71 -22.68 -31.57
C ASN A 84 -23.63 -23.56 -32.23
N PRO A 85 -23.87 -24.12 -33.43
CA PRO A 85 -22.87 -24.92 -34.14
C PRO A 85 -21.53 -24.23 -34.40
N ALA A 86 -21.51 -22.89 -34.44
CA ALA A 86 -20.29 -22.07 -34.59
C ALA A 86 -19.76 -21.59 -33.23
N PHE A 87 -19.97 -22.35 -32.15
CA PHE A 87 -19.59 -21.93 -30.78
C PHE A 87 -18.09 -21.68 -30.62
N PHE A 88 -17.24 -22.54 -31.14
CA PHE A 88 -15.78 -22.37 -31.02
C PHE A 88 -15.24 -21.19 -31.82
N GLU A 89 -15.77 -20.93 -33.00
CA GLU A 89 -15.45 -19.75 -33.80
C GLU A 89 -15.94 -18.47 -33.11
N ALA A 90 -17.14 -18.51 -32.52
CA ALA A 90 -17.66 -17.39 -31.74
C ALA A 90 -16.77 -17.10 -30.51
N CYS A 91 -16.33 -18.13 -29.78
CA CYS A 91 -15.37 -18.00 -28.68
C CYS A 91 -14.03 -17.42 -29.17
N THR A 92 -13.52 -17.86 -30.31
CA THR A 92 -12.27 -17.37 -30.89
C THR A 92 -12.36 -15.87 -31.22
N ARG A 93 -13.45 -15.43 -31.90
CA ARG A 93 -13.70 -14.02 -32.18
C ARG A 93 -13.85 -13.18 -30.91
N THR A 94 -14.63 -13.66 -29.94
CA THR A 94 -14.81 -12.99 -28.66
C THR A 94 -13.48 -12.84 -27.93
N ALA A 95 -12.67 -13.91 -27.86
CA ALA A 95 -11.35 -13.84 -27.23
C ALA A 95 -10.42 -12.84 -27.91
N GLN A 96 -10.50 -12.70 -29.23
CA GLN A 96 -9.72 -11.71 -29.98
C GLN A 96 -10.12 -10.27 -29.61
N LEU A 97 -11.42 -9.95 -29.65
CA LEU A 97 -11.93 -8.63 -29.28
C LEU A 97 -11.54 -8.26 -27.84
N LEU A 98 -11.73 -9.20 -26.91
CA LEU A 98 -11.36 -8.99 -25.50
C LEU A 98 -9.85 -8.78 -25.30
N ARG A 99 -8.99 -9.40 -26.13
CA ARG A 99 -7.54 -9.16 -26.08
C ARG A 99 -7.17 -7.76 -26.57
N GLU A 100 -7.86 -7.28 -27.59
CA GLU A 100 -7.65 -5.91 -28.11
C GLU A 100 -8.04 -4.86 -27.06
N ASP A 101 -9.19 -5.04 -26.40
CA ASP A 101 -9.63 -4.20 -25.29
C ASP A 101 -8.67 -4.25 -24.09
N GLU A 102 -8.24 -5.47 -23.71
CA GLU A 102 -7.29 -5.67 -22.60
C GLU A 102 -5.94 -5.00 -22.91
N ALA A 103 -5.45 -5.14 -24.14
CA ALA A 103 -4.20 -4.51 -24.57
C ALA A 103 -4.30 -2.97 -24.53
N CYS A 104 -5.43 -2.40 -24.95
CA CYS A 104 -5.67 -0.96 -24.89
C CYS A 104 -5.67 -0.45 -23.44
N LEU A 105 -6.39 -1.12 -22.55
CA LEU A 105 -6.45 -0.76 -21.13
C LEU A 105 -5.09 -0.94 -20.41
N ASP A 106 -4.34 -1.98 -20.76
CA ASP A 106 -2.99 -2.22 -20.22
C ASP A 106 -2.00 -1.15 -20.72
N ASP A 107 -2.09 -0.71 -21.98
CA ASP A 107 -1.26 0.36 -22.52
C ASP A 107 -1.55 1.70 -21.82
N MET A 108 -2.83 2.04 -21.65
CA MET A 108 -3.23 3.24 -20.89
C MET A 108 -2.70 3.21 -19.46
N ALA A 109 -2.80 2.06 -18.80
CA ALA A 109 -2.30 1.89 -17.44
C ALA A 109 -0.77 2.00 -17.36
N ARG A 110 -0.05 1.43 -18.32
CA ARG A 110 1.42 1.52 -18.40
C ARG A 110 1.87 2.95 -18.62
N LYS A 111 1.24 3.68 -19.55
CA LYS A 111 1.53 5.11 -19.78
C LYS A 111 1.33 5.94 -18.51
N ALA A 112 0.24 5.70 -17.79
CA ALA A 112 -0.02 6.40 -16.53
C ALA A 112 0.99 6.03 -15.44
N TYR A 113 1.34 4.75 -15.33
CA TYR A 113 2.38 4.26 -14.42
C TYR A 113 3.74 4.91 -14.72
N ASP A 114 4.21 4.83 -15.96
CA ASP A 114 5.52 5.36 -16.38
C ASP A 114 5.60 6.87 -16.19
N LYS A 115 4.48 7.58 -16.36
CA LYS A 115 4.39 9.03 -16.20
C LYS A 115 4.40 9.48 -14.75
N HIS A 116 3.70 8.79 -13.86
CA HIS A 116 3.37 9.30 -12.51
C HIS A 116 3.97 8.53 -11.34
N TYR A 117 4.36 7.24 -11.52
CA TYR A 117 4.97 6.46 -10.45
C TYR A 117 6.46 6.75 -10.34
N ARG A 118 6.92 7.07 -9.13
CA ARG A 118 8.35 7.29 -8.82
C ARG A 118 8.67 6.77 -7.43
N SER A 119 9.61 5.84 -7.35
CA SER A 119 10.21 5.37 -6.07
C SER A 119 9.20 5.10 -4.96
N GLY A 120 8.14 4.35 -5.25
CA GLY A 120 7.12 4.02 -4.27
C GLY A 120 6.06 5.11 -4.04
N VAL A 121 6.00 6.13 -4.90
CA VAL A 121 5.08 7.26 -4.77
C VAL A 121 4.21 7.42 -6.01
N PHE A 122 2.90 7.71 -5.80
CA PHE A 122 1.95 8.02 -6.86
C PHE A 122 0.99 9.13 -6.41
N PRO A 123 0.81 10.25 -7.15
CA PRO A 123 -0.16 11.28 -6.79
C PRO A 123 -1.60 10.75 -6.84
N ALA A 124 -2.34 10.86 -5.73
CA ALA A 124 -3.70 10.33 -5.62
C ALA A 124 -4.65 10.98 -6.65
N SER A 125 -4.53 12.28 -6.90
CA SER A 125 -5.32 12.98 -7.90
C SER A 125 -5.15 12.38 -9.30
N LYS A 126 -3.91 12.01 -9.68
CA LYS A 126 -3.63 11.42 -10.99
C LYS A 126 -4.15 9.99 -11.13
N LEU A 127 -4.27 9.25 -10.02
CA LEU A 127 -4.95 7.96 -10.03
C LEU A 127 -6.46 8.12 -10.22
N LEU A 128 -7.06 9.11 -9.57
CA LEU A 128 -8.51 9.37 -9.60
C LEU A 128 -8.98 9.99 -10.93
N GLU A 129 -8.10 10.67 -11.66
CA GLU A 129 -8.37 11.19 -13.02
C GLU A 129 -8.48 10.04 -14.04
N LEU A 130 -7.92 8.86 -13.75
CA LEU A 130 -7.97 7.73 -14.68
C LEU A 130 -9.36 7.05 -14.67
N PRO A 131 -9.80 6.49 -15.80
CA PRO A 131 -10.92 5.55 -15.78
C PRO A 131 -10.65 4.42 -14.77
N LYS A 132 -11.66 4.08 -13.97
CA LYS A 132 -11.50 3.10 -12.88
C LYS A 132 -10.81 1.78 -13.30
N PRO A 133 -11.14 1.16 -14.46
CA PRO A 133 -10.44 -0.04 -14.92
C PRO A 133 -8.93 0.17 -15.14
N VAL A 134 -8.53 1.35 -15.57
CA VAL A 134 -7.13 1.74 -15.79
C VAL A 134 -6.42 1.96 -14.44
N ALA A 135 -7.05 2.71 -13.52
CA ALA A 135 -6.53 2.92 -12.18
C ALA A 135 -6.27 1.59 -11.45
N MET A 136 -7.22 0.62 -11.55
CA MET A 136 -7.06 -0.71 -10.96
C MET A 136 -5.87 -1.48 -11.54
N ARG A 137 -5.55 -1.30 -12.82
CA ARG A 137 -4.37 -1.90 -13.47
C ARG A 137 -3.08 -1.24 -12.99
N VAL A 138 -3.06 0.09 -12.90
CA VAL A 138 -1.91 0.82 -12.32
C VAL A 138 -1.60 0.32 -10.93
N LEU A 139 -2.59 0.20 -10.05
CA LEU A 139 -2.39 -0.32 -8.70
C LEU A 139 -1.83 -1.75 -8.69
N ARG A 140 -2.31 -2.62 -9.59
CA ARG A 140 -1.76 -3.98 -9.74
C ARG A 140 -0.33 -4.00 -10.29
N MET A 141 0.06 -3.05 -11.14
CA MET A 141 1.44 -2.90 -11.61
C MET A 141 2.37 -2.52 -10.45
N ILE A 142 1.92 -1.63 -9.55
CA ILE A 142 2.70 -1.18 -8.39
C ILE A 142 2.80 -2.29 -7.33
N CYS A 143 1.67 -2.86 -6.92
CA CYS A 143 1.62 -3.83 -5.81
C CYS A 143 1.89 -5.28 -6.22
N GLY A 144 2.02 -5.54 -7.52
CA GLY A 144 2.30 -6.87 -8.04
C GLY A 144 1.06 -7.79 -8.16
N ARG A 145 1.32 -9.04 -8.58
CA ARG A 145 0.27 -10.02 -8.93
C ARG A 145 -0.57 -10.51 -7.75
N ALA A 146 -0.08 -10.38 -6.52
CA ALA A 146 -0.78 -10.82 -5.32
C ALA A 146 -1.95 -9.89 -4.93
N MET A 147 -2.08 -8.73 -5.58
CA MET A 147 -3.13 -7.77 -5.29
C MET A 147 -4.51 -8.28 -5.76
N SER A 148 -5.40 -8.57 -4.81
CA SER A 148 -6.78 -8.94 -5.10
C SER A 148 -7.60 -7.73 -5.57
N PHE A 149 -8.77 -8.00 -6.14
CA PHE A 149 -9.73 -6.94 -6.50
C PHE A 149 -10.13 -6.08 -5.29
N THR A 150 -10.38 -6.72 -4.14
CA THR A 150 -10.73 -6.05 -2.87
C THR A 150 -9.61 -5.12 -2.40
N HIS A 151 -8.34 -5.57 -2.47
CA HIS A 151 -7.19 -4.73 -2.15
C HIS A 151 -7.09 -3.50 -3.06
N ALA A 152 -7.28 -3.68 -4.37
CA ALA A 152 -7.26 -2.57 -5.33
C ALA A 152 -8.36 -1.54 -5.04
N GLN A 153 -9.56 -2.01 -4.69
CA GLN A 153 -10.66 -1.13 -4.28
C GLN A 153 -10.36 -0.38 -2.98
N ALA A 154 -9.74 -1.04 -1.99
CA ALA A 154 -9.36 -0.40 -0.73
C ALA A 154 -8.35 0.74 -0.98
N VAL A 155 -7.30 0.50 -1.80
CA VAL A 155 -6.33 1.55 -2.17
C VAL A 155 -6.99 2.68 -2.95
N TYR A 156 -7.86 2.37 -3.88
CA TYR A 156 -8.59 3.40 -4.63
C TYR A 156 -9.49 4.24 -3.71
N SER A 157 -10.11 3.63 -2.70
CA SER A 157 -10.93 4.32 -1.70
C SER A 157 -10.10 5.27 -0.82
N ILE A 158 -8.93 4.82 -0.34
CA ILE A 158 -8.06 5.71 0.47
C ILE A 158 -7.49 6.87 -0.36
N ALA A 159 -7.28 6.69 -1.67
CA ALA A 159 -6.85 7.75 -2.57
C ALA A 159 -7.86 8.91 -2.66
N SER A 160 -9.15 8.62 -2.44
CA SER A 160 -10.23 9.62 -2.48
C SER A 160 -10.39 10.39 -1.17
N SER A 161 -9.62 10.06 -0.13
CA SER A 161 -9.70 10.70 1.18
C SER A 161 -8.81 11.92 1.25
N SER A 162 -9.32 13.01 1.83
CA SER A 162 -8.52 14.20 2.20
C SER A 162 -7.72 14.01 3.49
N GLU A 163 -8.09 13.00 4.30
CA GLU A 163 -7.41 12.67 5.56
C GLU A 163 -6.38 11.56 5.32
N TYR A 164 -5.41 11.47 6.25
CA TYR A 164 -4.51 10.31 6.28
C TYR A 164 -5.29 9.01 6.39
N ARG A 165 -5.07 8.12 5.45
CA ARG A 165 -5.65 6.76 5.41
C ARG A 165 -4.58 5.75 5.01
N SER A 166 -4.77 4.52 5.42
CA SER A 166 -3.87 3.43 5.02
C SER A 166 -4.62 2.12 4.86
N ALA A 167 -4.06 1.25 4.01
CA ALA A 167 -4.52 -0.12 3.80
C ALA A 167 -3.32 -1.06 3.71
N ASP A 168 -3.49 -2.29 4.18
CA ASP A 168 -2.49 -3.34 4.01
C ASP A 168 -2.86 -4.19 2.79
N VAL A 169 -1.93 -4.32 1.86
CA VAL A 169 -2.11 -4.99 0.58
C VAL A 169 -1.05 -6.07 0.42
N SER A 170 -1.42 -7.32 0.64
CA SER A 170 -0.53 -8.48 0.43
C SER A 170 0.85 -8.32 1.09
N GLY A 171 0.88 -7.82 2.33
CA GLY A 171 2.11 -7.58 3.09
C GLY A 171 2.80 -6.24 2.81
N MET A 172 2.31 -5.46 1.86
CA MET A 172 2.74 -4.09 1.62
C MET A 172 1.75 -3.11 2.23
N ARG A 173 2.23 -2.14 3.00
CA ARG A 173 1.40 -1.04 3.48
C ARG A 173 1.33 0.06 2.44
N VAL A 174 0.10 0.47 2.11
CA VAL A 174 -0.18 1.62 1.24
C VAL A 174 -0.80 2.72 2.09
N GLU A 175 -0.28 3.93 1.97
CA GLU A 175 -0.72 5.10 2.74
C GLU A 175 -1.09 6.23 1.79
N CYS A 176 -2.18 6.95 2.08
CA CYS A 176 -2.50 8.22 1.44
C CYS A 176 -2.28 9.35 2.46
N ASP A 177 -1.38 10.25 2.14
CA ASP A 177 -0.99 11.36 3.00
C ASP A 177 -0.77 12.63 2.15
N GLY A 178 -1.46 13.71 2.48
CA GLY A 178 -1.37 14.97 1.73
C GLY A 178 -1.70 14.84 0.23
N GLY A 179 -2.59 13.92 -0.16
CA GLY A 179 -2.96 13.67 -1.55
C GLY A 179 -1.94 12.85 -2.35
N VAL A 180 -1.03 12.19 -1.65
CA VAL A 180 0.00 11.33 -2.24
C VAL A 180 -0.14 9.91 -1.70
N LEU A 181 -0.11 8.93 -2.60
CA LEU A 181 -0.05 7.50 -2.25
C LEU A 181 1.40 7.06 -2.10
N TYR A 182 1.70 6.45 -0.98
CA TYR A 182 3.00 5.85 -0.66
C TYR A 182 2.85 4.34 -0.58
N PHE A 183 3.68 3.60 -1.31
CA PHE A 183 3.68 2.15 -1.40
C PHE A 183 4.91 1.59 -0.69
N GLY A 184 4.72 0.88 0.42
CA GLY A 184 5.82 0.29 1.18
C GLY A 184 6.78 1.32 1.77
N ARG A 185 6.28 2.50 2.18
CA ARG A 185 7.12 3.57 2.74
C ARG A 185 7.78 3.09 4.03
N GLU A 186 9.10 3.16 4.04
CA GLU A 186 9.91 2.97 5.24
C GLU A 186 10.13 4.30 5.95
N TYR A 187 10.09 4.27 7.27
CA TYR A 187 10.34 5.44 8.11
C TYR A 187 11.63 5.21 8.88
N SER A 188 12.59 6.12 8.74
CA SER A 188 13.71 6.14 9.69
C SER A 188 13.20 6.70 11.01
N VAL A 189 13.27 5.86 12.05
CA VAL A 189 12.96 6.30 13.41
C VAL A 189 14.18 7.06 13.92
N PRO A 190 14.01 8.30 14.44
CA PRO A 190 15.13 9.06 15.00
C PRO A 190 15.87 8.27 16.08
N GLU A 191 17.18 8.27 16.02
CA GLU A 191 17.98 7.66 17.07
C GLU A 191 17.82 8.41 18.40
N PRO A 192 17.82 7.70 19.54
CA PRO A 192 17.77 8.33 20.84
C PRO A 192 18.96 9.27 21.04
N VAL A 193 18.70 10.51 21.43
CA VAL A 193 19.74 11.51 21.72
C VAL A 193 19.61 11.94 23.19
N GLU A 194 20.73 11.90 23.92
CA GLU A 194 20.77 12.48 25.26
C GLU A 194 20.78 14.00 25.17
N LEU A 195 19.88 14.64 25.89
CA LEU A 195 19.73 16.09 25.90
C LEU A 195 20.84 16.72 26.78
N LYS A 196 21.81 17.35 26.15
CA LYS A 196 22.86 18.11 26.84
C LYS A 196 22.33 19.50 27.15
N LEU A 197 22.14 19.80 28.45
CA LEU A 197 21.64 21.09 28.91
C LEU A 197 22.58 22.22 28.52
N GLY A 198 22.01 23.35 28.12
CA GLY A 198 22.76 24.51 27.66
C GLY A 198 23.21 24.47 26.20
N THR A 199 22.84 23.47 25.45
CA THR A 199 23.30 23.28 24.06
C THR A 199 22.14 23.28 23.06
N ARG A 200 22.50 23.46 21.79
CA ARG A 200 21.63 23.18 20.65
C ARG A 200 22.10 21.91 19.96
N GLN A 201 21.20 20.96 19.75
CA GLN A 201 21.47 19.67 19.15
C GLN A 201 20.53 19.43 17.97
N LEU A 202 21.03 18.81 16.90
CA LEU A 202 20.20 18.24 15.84
C LEU A 202 19.80 16.84 16.26
N ILE A 203 18.59 16.42 15.91
CA ILE A 203 18.12 15.05 16.15
C ILE A 203 18.45 14.25 14.91
N PRO A 204 19.40 13.29 14.97
CA PRO A 204 19.79 12.50 13.80
C PRO A 204 18.57 11.76 13.19
N GLY A 205 18.46 11.75 11.87
CA GLY A 205 17.35 11.07 11.17
C GLY A 205 16.01 11.82 11.26
N SER A 206 15.97 13.07 11.76
CA SER A 206 14.74 13.85 11.85
C SER A 206 14.89 15.29 11.35
N GLU A 207 13.76 15.93 11.09
CA GLU A 207 13.69 17.35 10.74
C GLU A 207 13.69 18.29 11.97
N PHE A 208 14.08 17.83 13.16
CA PHE A 208 13.98 18.60 14.38
C PHE A 208 15.34 18.98 14.94
N ALA A 209 15.42 20.21 15.46
CA ALA A 209 16.51 20.69 16.31
C ALA A 209 15.96 21.01 17.69
N VAL A 210 16.72 20.66 18.73
CA VAL A 210 16.39 20.93 20.11
C VAL A 210 17.41 21.90 20.72
N LYS A 211 16.94 22.88 21.47
CA LYS A 211 17.74 23.77 22.31
C LYS A 211 17.25 23.63 23.73
N SER A 212 18.17 23.42 24.66
CA SER A 212 17.83 23.36 26.09
C SER A 212 18.63 24.39 26.87
N GLU A 213 18.03 24.95 27.90
CA GLU A 213 18.69 25.89 28.81
C GLU A 213 18.06 25.82 30.21
N ILE A 214 18.87 26.10 31.22
CA ILE A 214 18.40 26.26 32.59
C ILE A 214 18.14 27.75 32.82
N ILE A 215 16.94 28.09 33.30
CA ILE A 215 16.53 29.43 33.58
C ILE A 215 16.04 29.54 35.04
N ALA A 216 16.20 30.72 35.63
CA ALA A 216 15.49 31.04 36.85
C ALA A 216 13.99 31.14 36.53
N HIS A 217 13.14 30.94 37.54
CA HIS A 217 11.69 30.92 37.40
C HIS A 217 11.20 32.06 36.46
N CYS A 218 10.50 31.69 35.40
CA CYS A 218 9.76 32.62 34.59
C CYS A 218 8.28 32.39 34.85
N GLY A 219 7.49 33.32 35.29
CA GLY A 219 6.05 33.21 35.55
C GLY A 219 5.19 32.83 34.34
N LYS A 220 5.79 32.21 33.30
CA LYS A 220 5.13 31.82 32.07
C LYS A 220 4.63 30.37 32.13
N LYS A 221 3.36 30.18 31.82
CA LYS A 221 2.77 28.87 31.54
C LYS A 221 3.24 28.38 30.17
N ASN A 222 3.17 27.05 29.93
CA ASN A 222 3.39 26.46 28.63
C ASN A 222 2.33 26.95 27.60
N GLU A 223 2.59 28.08 26.98
CA GLU A 223 1.68 28.72 25.99
C GLU A 223 1.93 28.23 24.56
N SER A 224 3.06 27.56 24.33
CA SER A 224 3.48 27.10 23.01
C SER A 224 3.90 25.66 23.07
N PHE A 225 3.33 24.82 22.20
CA PHE A 225 3.60 23.38 22.16
C PHE A 225 4.99 22.99 21.62
N ASN A 226 5.78 23.97 21.16
CA ASN A 226 7.17 23.81 20.75
C ASN A 226 8.19 24.27 21.79
N ILE A 227 7.74 24.97 22.87
CA ILE A 227 8.55 25.38 23.99
C ILE A 227 7.99 24.70 25.26
N LEU A 228 8.82 23.89 25.90
CA LEU A 228 8.44 23.03 27.01
C LEU A 228 9.22 23.48 28.24
N TYR A 229 8.53 23.67 29.35
CA TYR A 229 9.12 24.05 30.64
C TYR A 229 8.93 22.92 31.66
N PHE A 230 10.03 22.48 32.28
CA PHE A 230 10.04 21.42 33.27
C PHE A 230 10.60 21.92 34.59
N ASN A 231 10.05 21.48 35.70
CA ASN A 231 10.70 21.62 36.99
C ASN A 231 11.98 20.76 36.99
N TYR A 232 13.14 21.40 37.22
CA TYR A 232 14.44 20.73 37.20
C TYR A 232 14.51 19.57 38.22
N ASP A 233 14.01 19.78 39.43
CA ASP A 233 14.06 18.81 40.51
C ASP A 233 13.10 17.62 40.35
N SER A 234 12.19 17.72 39.40
CA SER A 234 11.25 16.64 39.02
C SER A 234 11.84 15.60 38.08
N ILE A 235 12.97 15.91 37.45
CA ILE A 235 13.65 15.06 36.47
C ILE A 235 14.48 14.02 37.20
N CYS A 236 14.40 12.76 36.77
CA CYS A 236 15.14 11.63 37.29
C CYS A 236 16.20 11.18 36.28
N GLY A 237 17.48 11.36 36.62
CA GLY A 237 18.60 10.97 35.76
C GLY A 237 18.75 11.89 34.52
N SER A 238 19.14 11.29 33.40
CA SER A 238 19.34 12.03 32.17
C SER A 238 18.02 12.19 31.38
N ILE A 239 17.93 13.26 30.58
CA ILE A 239 16.81 13.45 29.65
C ILE A 239 17.23 12.91 28.30
N SER A 240 16.47 12.01 27.75
CA SER A 240 16.63 11.53 26.38
C SER A 240 15.48 12.02 25.49
N LEU A 241 15.82 12.35 24.24
CA LEU A 241 14.88 12.69 23.21
C LEU A 241 14.84 11.55 22.21
N THR A 242 13.66 11.01 21.98
CA THR A 242 13.42 9.81 21.15
C THR A 242 12.12 10.01 20.37
N SER A 243 11.71 9.00 19.59
CA SER A 243 10.33 8.83 19.17
C SER A 243 9.51 8.00 20.18
N ARG A 244 8.21 7.82 19.92
CA ARG A 244 7.36 6.96 20.76
C ARG A 244 7.85 5.51 20.78
N LYS A 245 7.66 4.85 21.91
CA LYS A 245 7.88 3.39 22.07
C LYS A 245 6.55 2.68 22.36
N PRO A 246 6.42 1.39 22.01
CA PRO A 246 5.28 0.58 22.44
C PRO A 246 5.12 0.64 23.97
N GLY A 247 3.89 0.86 24.44
CA GLY A 247 3.59 0.93 25.88
C GLY A 247 3.77 2.31 26.51
N ASP A 248 4.30 3.30 25.80
CA ASP A 248 4.44 4.67 26.33
C ASP A 248 3.10 5.27 26.74
N LYS A 249 3.10 5.86 27.93
CA LYS A 249 1.95 6.55 28.52
C LYS A 249 2.40 7.89 29.09
N ILE A 250 1.49 8.88 29.06
CA ILE A 250 1.70 10.18 29.69
C ILE A 250 0.42 10.67 30.35
N ARG A 251 0.55 11.29 31.50
CA ARG A 251 -0.50 12.09 32.12
C ARG A 251 -0.16 13.55 31.88
N LEU A 252 -0.79 14.13 30.86
CA LEU A 252 -0.56 15.53 30.50
C LEU A 252 -1.18 16.47 31.54
N CYS A 253 -0.51 17.60 31.75
CA CYS A 253 -1.00 18.69 32.59
C CYS A 253 -2.42 19.11 32.15
N GLY A 254 -3.35 19.20 33.10
CA GLY A 254 -4.73 19.67 32.88
C GLY A 254 -5.69 18.64 32.27
N ARG A 255 -5.26 17.42 31.95
CA ARG A 255 -6.15 16.40 31.36
C ARG A 255 -6.68 15.36 32.33
N GLY A 256 -6.23 15.31 33.59
CA GLY A 256 -6.77 14.47 34.66
C GLY A 256 -6.65 12.95 34.47
N CYS A 257 -6.24 12.45 33.30
CA CYS A 257 -6.11 11.03 33.00
C CYS A 257 -4.77 10.70 32.30
N THR A 258 -4.32 9.45 32.51
CA THR A 258 -3.16 8.90 31.80
C THR A 258 -3.61 8.30 30.49
N LYS A 259 -2.99 8.71 29.36
CA LYS A 259 -3.25 8.16 28.03
C LYS A 259 -2.01 7.50 27.45
N SER A 260 -2.22 6.47 26.62
CA SER A 260 -1.12 5.94 25.79
C SER A 260 -0.76 6.96 24.69
N LEU A 261 0.52 7.02 24.29
CA LEU A 261 0.92 7.86 23.18
C LEU A 261 0.28 7.40 21.87
N LYS A 262 -0.06 6.11 21.74
CA LYS A 262 -0.81 5.58 20.60
C LYS A 262 -2.18 6.26 20.49
N ASP A 263 -2.92 6.32 21.59
CA ASP A 263 -4.27 6.92 21.61
C ASP A 263 -4.19 8.45 21.41
N LEU A 264 -3.22 9.09 22.07
CA LEU A 264 -2.98 10.53 21.95
C LEU A 264 -2.72 10.95 20.50
N PHE A 265 -1.87 10.22 19.78
CA PHE A 265 -1.56 10.49 18.38
C PHE A 265 -2.72 10.12 17.44
N SER A 266 -3.52 9.12 17.80
CA SER A 266 -4.70 8.73 17.02
C SER A 266 -5.80 9.77 17.12
N GLU A 267 -6.06 10.33 18.30
CA GLU A 267 -7.01 11.43 18.53
C GLU A 267 -6.61 12.69 17.75
N ALA A 268 -5.31 12.98 17.70
CA ALA A 268 -4.75 14.09 16.93
C ALA A 268 -4.70 13.82 15.41
N LYS A 269 -5.13 12.64 14.95
CA LYS A 269 -5.11 12.22 13.55
C LYS A 269 -3.74 12.30 12.87
N LEU A 270 -2.66 12.15 13.64
CA LEU A 270 -1.31 12.16 13.10
C LEU A 270 -1.13 11.03 12.07
N SER A 271 -0.47 11.34 10.96
CA SER A 271 0.00 10.37 9.99
C SER A 271 0.98 9.39 10.63
N ARG A 272 1.26 8.26 10.00
CA ARG A 272 2.24 7.31 10.53
C ARG A 272 3.62 7.96 10.64
N MET A 273 4.03 8.72 9.64
CA MET A 273 5.29 9.45 9.67
C MET A 273 5.38 10.35 10.90
N GLU A 274 4.37 11.18 11.13
CA GLU A 274 4.34 12.08 12.29
C GLU A 274 4.39 11.29 13.61
N ARG A 275 3.69 10.16 13.71
CA ARG A 275 3.71 9.30 14.90
C ARG A 275 5.09 8.71 15.20
N GLU A 276 5.85 8.34 14.18
CA GLU A 276 7.17 7.73 14.33
C GLU A 276 8.29 8.77 14.47
N THR A 277 8.07 10.02 14.03
CA THR A 277 9.07 11.09 14.05
C THR A 277 8.82 12.16 15.10
N THR A 278 7.61 12.22 15.71
CA THR A 278 7.28 13.19 16.76
C THR A 278 8.24 13.05 17.95
N PRO A 279 8.94 14.13 18.34
CA PRO A 279 9.87 14.11 19.46
C PRO A 279 9.16 13.83 20.79
N VAL A 280 9.67 12.84 21.53
CA VAL A 280 9.23 12.44 22.86
C VAL A 280 10.40 12.59 23.80
N LEU A 281 10.27 13.43 24.82
CA LEU A 281 11.26 13.55 25.88
C LEU A 281 10.93 12.59 27.01
N ARG A 282 11.96 11.95 27.54
CA ARG A 282 11.83 11.03 28.67
C ARG A 282 13.03 11.09 29.59
N ASP A 283 12.78 10.75 30.84
CA ASP A 283 13.80 10.48 31.84
C ASP A 283 13.74 8.99 32.28
N GLU A 284 14.43 8.62 33.32
CA GLU A 284 14.43 7.24 33.83
C GLU A 284 13.07 6.74 34.34
N ARG A 285 12.15 7.64 34.72
CA ARG A 285 10.77 7.32 35.15
C ARG A 285 9.78 7.23 34.00
N GLY A 286 10.17 7.60 32.77
CA GLY A 286 9.32 7.51 31.59
C GLY A 286 9.10 8.86 30.85
N VAL A 287 8.00 8.96 30.14
CA VAL A 287 7.72 10.14 29.28
C VAL A 287 7.49 11.39 30.15
N ILE A 288 8.26 12.46 29.85
CA ILE A 288 8.14 13.78 30.52
C ILE A 288 7.46 14.82 29.65
N ALA A 289 7.57 14.71 28.32
CA ALA A 289 6.84 15.59 27.39
C ALA A 289 6.76 14.98 25.99
N VAL A 290 5.80 15.50 25.22
CA VAL A 290 5.60 15.18 23.83
C VAL A 290 5.47 16.46 23.03
N TYR A 291 6.27 16.63 21.98
CA TYR A 291 6.19 17.77 21.08
C TYR A 291 4.79 17.90 20.49
N GLY A 292 4.24 19.11 20.48
CA GLY A 292 2.89 19.35 20.00
C GLY A 292 1.75 19.03 21.00
N PHE A 293 2.05 18.39 22.15
CA PHE A 293 1.03 17.96 23.11
C PHE A 293 1.24 18.52 24.53
N GLY A 294 2.47 18.71 24.96
CA GLY A 294 2.79 19.31 26.25
C GLY A 294 3.61 18.44 27.19
N VAL A 295 3.58 18.80 28.48
CA VAL A 295 4.43 18.27 29.55
C VAL A 295 3.63 17.39 30.50
N ALA A 296 4.30 16.37 31.07
CA ALA A 296 3.71 15.49 32.08
C ALA A 296 3.38 16.27 33.37
N GLU A 297 2.26 15.92 34.00
CA GLU A 297 1.78 16.57 35.23
C GLU A 297 2.83 16.59 36.34
N ARG A 298 3.63 15.53 36.46
CA ARG A 298 4.72 15.41 37.46
C ARG A 298 5.88 16.40 37.27
N CYS A 299 6.00 16.98 36.06
CA CYS A 299 7.09 17.89 35.69
C CYS A 299 6.63 19.36 35.60
N ILE A 300 5.46 19.69 36.14
CA ILE A 300 4.90 21.03 36.14
C ILE A 300 5.80 21.99 36.96
N VAL A 301 6.03 23.14 36.39
CA VAL A 301 6.76 24.24 37.06
C VAL A 301 5.84 25.01 38.00
N ARG A 302 6.32 25.25 39.22
CA ARG A 302 5.66 26.09 40.23
C ARG A 302 6.50 27.35 40.53
N PRO A 303 5.92 28.38 41.13
CA PRO A 303 6.66 29.55 41.56
C PRO A 303 7.82 29.15 42.48
N GLY A 304 9.04 29.65 42.14
CA GLY A 304 10.26 29.32 42.90
C GLY A 304 11.09 28.14 42.39
N ASP A 305 10.54 27.34 41.46
CA ASP A 305 11.27 26.21 40.89
C ASP A 305 12.42 26.65 40.00
N LYS A 306 13.50 25.87 39.97
CA LYS A 306 14.52 25.91 38.92
C LYS A 306 13.97 25.22 37.69
N VAL A 307 14.09 25.86 36.52
CA VAL A 307 13.36 25.45 35.30
C VAL A 307 14.31 25.04 34.18
N ILE A 308 14.02 23.91 33.53
CA ILE A 308 14.60 23.55 32.24
C ILE A 308 13.64 24.03 31.15
N ARG A 309 14.11 24.89 30.26
CA ARG A 309 13.41 25.28 29.05
C ARG A 309 13.94 24.48 27.87
N VAL A 310 13.08 23.75 27.18
CA VAL A 310 13.40 23.00 25.95
C VAL A 310 12.60 23.58 24.79
N THR A 311 13.29 24.03 23.78
CA THR A 311 12.70 24.54 22.54
C THR A 311 12.98 23.56 21.41
N ILE A 312 11.93 23.04 20.75
CA ILE A 312 12.03 22.12 19.63
C ILE A 312 11.50 22.83 18.38
N ASN A 313 12.33 22.93 17.35
CA ASN A 313 11.97 23.57 16.09
C ASN A 313 12.16 22.59 14.92
N LYS A 314 11.23 22.64 13.96
CA LYS A 314 11.47 22.01 12.66
C LYS A 314 12.56 22.78 11.93
N THR A 315 13.62 22.09 11.55
CA THR A 315 14.63 22.62 10.64
C THR A 315 14.11 22.42 9.22
N LYS A 316 14.00 23.49 8.43
CA LYS A 316 13.85 23.33 6.99
C LYS A 316 15.07 22.54 6.51
N LEU A 317 14.88 21.33 6.01
CA LEU A 317 15.88 20.68 5.18
C LEU A 317 16.06 21.60 3.97
N THR A 318 17.05 22.46 4.01
CA THR A 318 17.58 23.08 2.80
C THR A 318 18.16 21.93 2.00
N GLY A 319 17.40 21.46 1.01
CA GLY A 319 17.92 20.68 -0.06
C GLY A 319 18.83 21.60 -0.87
N ASP A 320 20.11 21.50 -0.61
CA ASP A 320 21.17 21.94 -1.50
C ASP A 320 22.24 20.84 -1.49
N ASN A 321 22.27 20.08 -2.54
CA ASN A 321 23.29 19.81 -3.54
C ASN A 321 22.88 18.60 -4.38
#